data_72ccf97833be6254883992a5603241c8
#
_entry.id   72ccf97833be6254883992a5603241c8
#
_cell.length_a   1.000
_cell.length_b   1.000
_cell.length_c   1.000
_cell.angle_alpha   90.00
_cell.angle_beta   90.00
_cell.angle_gamma   90.00
#
_symmetry.space_group_name_H-M   'P 1'
#
loop_
_entity.id
_entity.type
_entity.pdbx_description
1 polymer ?
#
loop_
_entity_poly.entity_id
_entity_poly.type
_entity_poly.pdbx_seq_one_letter_code
_entity_poly.pdbx_strand_id
1 'polypeptide(L)'
;MKAIVYKKYGPPNVVALAEVPKPTPGDREVLIRIHATTVTTGDWRARSLNMPAGFRFLGRLFFGVFGPRKPILGTELAGEVEAVGNAVTRFKVGDHVFAFAGASYGCRAEYRTMAEDGLIASKPANLTFEEAAALSFGGMNALGFLCGKAGIKRGWHEASFAAGRKQ
;
A
#
# COMPACT_ATOMS: atom_id res chain seq x y z
N MET A 1 -10.43 15.66 -5.09
CA MET A 1 -9.67 15.21 -3.91
C MET A 1 -8.20 15.53 -4.09
N LYS A 2 -7.48 15.72 -2.99
CA LYS A 2 -6.03 15.93 -3.04
C LYS A 2 -5.29 14.60 -3.16
N ALA A 3 -4.21 14.59 -3.95
CA ALA A 3 -3.31 13.44 -4.10
C ALA A 3 -1.88 13.89 -4.33
N ILE A 4 -0.92 13.07 -3.92
CA ILE A 4 0.50 13.24 -4.24
C ILE A 4 0.75 12.53 -5.57
N VAL A 5 1.04 13.31 -6.60
CA VAL A 5 1.22 12.81 -7.98
C VAL A 5 2.65 13.01 -8.46
N TYR A 6 3.08 12.18 -9.40
CA TYR A 6 4.28 12.40 -10.19
C TYR A 6 4.00 12.10 -11.67
N LYS A 7 4.55 12.92 -12.56
CA LYS A 7 4.34 12.83 -14.02
C LYS A 7 5.57 12.32 -14.77
N LYS A 8 6.72 12.28 -14.10
CA LYS A 8 8.01 11.80 -14.65
C LYS A 8 8.81 11.11 -13.58
N TYR A 9 9.69 10.21 -14.00
CA TYR A 9 10.63 9.55 -13.09
C TYR A 9 11.73 10.53 -12.66
N GLY A 10 12.21 10.40 -11.43
CA GLY A 10 13.29 11.25 -10.96
C GLY A 10 13.45 11.34 -9.43
N PRO A 11 14.18 12.35 -8.96
CA PRO A 11 14.40 12.65 -7.55
C PRO A 11 13.09 13.09 -6.85
N PRO A 12 13.09 13.32 -5.52
CA PRO A 12 11.88 13.67 -4.76
C PRO A 12 11.11 14.88 -5.28
N ASN A 13 11.77 15.85 -5.91
CA ASN A 13 11.13 17.05 -6.45
C ASN A 13 10.21 16.83 -7.66
N VAL A 14 10.11 15.59 -8.17
CA VAL A 14 9.13 15.26 -9.24
C VAL A 14 7.73 15.02 -8.70
N VAL A 15 7.56 14.89 -7.37
CA VAL A 15 6.25 14.73 -6.73
C VAL A 15 5.64 16.09 -6.39
N ALA A 16 4.34 16.20 -6.61
CA ALA A 16 3.59 17.41 -6.32
C ALA A 16 2.21 17.07 -5.76
N LEU A 17 1.70 17.94 -4.91
CA LEU A 17 0.29 17.89 -4.51
C LEU A 17 -0.57 18.37 -5.69
N ALA A 18 -1.60 17.62 -6.03
CA ALA A 18 -2.53 17.97 -7.09
C ALA A 18 -3.97 17.63 -6.70
N GLU A 19 -4.91 18.32 -7.29
CA GLU A 19 -6.31 17.93 -7.26
C GLU A 19 -6.61 16.97 -8.40
N VAL A 20 -7.27 15.87 -8.05
CA VAL A 20 -7.70 14.83 -8.97
C VAL A 20 -9.17 14.48 -8.71
N PRO A 21 -9.90 13.93 -9.67
CA PRO A 21 -11.26 13.45 -9.43
C PRO A 21 -11.31 12.45 -8.26
N LYS A 22 -12.33 12.57 -7.40
CA LYS A 22 -12.61 11.57 -6.37
C LYS A 22 -13.18 10.33 -7.07
N PRO A 23 -12.63 9.12 -6.81
CA PRO A 23 -13.15 7.92 -7.45
C PRO A 23 -14.52 7.53 -6.88
N THR A 24 -15.33 6.86 -7.70
CA THR A 24 -16.59 6.24 -7.30
C THR A 24 -16.37 4.73 -7.23
N PRO A 25 -16.84 4.04 -6.19
CA PRO A 25 -16.69 2.59 -6.09
C PRO A 25 -17.56 1.89 -7.13
N GLY A 26 -17.02 0.85 -7.77
CA GLY A 26 -17.78 -0.10 -8.56
C GLY A 26 -18.65 -1.00 -7.68
N ASP A 27 -19.48 -1.85 -8.29
CA ASP A 27 -20.47 -2.67 -7.57
C ASP A 27 -19.88 -3.51 -6.43
N ARG A 28 -18.66 -4.06 -6.60
CA ARG A 28 -17.95 -4.88 -5.59
C ARG A 28 -16.76 -4.17 -4.97
N GLU A 29 -16.75 -2.86 -5.00
CA GLU A 29 -15.67 -2.05 -4.42
C GLU A 29 -16.15 -1.24 -3.23
N VAL A 30 -15.23 -0.95 -2.34
CA VAL A 30 -15.38 0.00 -1.24
C VAL A 30 -14.58 1.25 -1.55
N LEU A 31 -15.13 2.42 -1.23
CA LEU A 31 -14.41 3.69 -1.23
C LEU A 31 -13.88 3.95 0.17
N ILE A 32 -12.57 4.06 0.29
CA ILE A 32 -11.89 4.27 1.57
C ILE A 32 -11.41 5.71 1.64
N ARG A 33 -11.80 6.42 2.69
CA ARG A 33 -11.19 7.68 3.10
C ARG A 33 -9.90 7.35 3.86
N ILE A 34 -8.76 7.70 3.27
CA ILE A 34 -7.44 7.34 3.79
C ILE A 34 -7.06 8.29 4.94
N HIS A 35 -6.75 7.73 6.10
CA HIS A 35 -6.24 8.44 7.26
C HIS A 35 -4.72 8.35 7.36
N ALA A 36 -4.14 7.21 6.98
CA ALA A 36 -2.71 6.98 7.00
C ALA A 36 -2.25 6.14 5.81
N THR A 37 -1.04 6.42 5.34
CA THR A 37 -0.33 5.66 4.29
C THR A 37 1.15 5.62 4.60
N THR A 38 1.86 4.65 4.01
CA THR A 38 3.31 4.49 4.22
C THR A 38 4.12 5.01 3.04
N VAL A 39 5.42 5.17 3.28
CA VAL A 39 6.42 5.43 2.24
C VAL A 39 7.38 4.24 2.19
N THR A 40 7.32 3.46 1.13
CA THR A 40 8.06 2.22 1.00
C THR A 40 9.23 2.33 0.02
N THR A 41 10.17 1.37 0.09
CA THR A 41 11.21 1.21 -0.95
C THR A 41 10.62 0.98 -2.33
N GLY A 42 9.43 0.33 -2.41
CA GLY A 42 8.68 0.15 -3.66
C GLY A 42 8.28 1.47 -4.30
N ASP A 43 7.81 2.42 -3.48
CA ASP A 43 7.47 3.77 -3.94
C ASP A 43 8.70 4.53 -4.45
N TRP A 44 9.82 4.43 -3.73
CA TRP A 44 11.07 5.05 -4.16
C TRP A 44 11.54 4.50 -5.50
N ARG A 45 11.51 3.17 -5.68
CA ARG A 45 11.88 2.52 -6.95
C ARG A 45 10.94 2.90 -8.09
N ALA A 46 9.64 2.89 -7.85
CA ALA A 46 8.64 3.29 -8.83
C ALA A 46 8.84 4.74 -9.28
N ARG A 47 9.06 5.66 -8.32
CA ARG A 47 9.28 7.09 -8.61
C ARG A 47 10.60 7.34 -9.33
N SER A 48 11.68 6.74 -8.85
CA SER A 48 13.04 7.02 -9.38
C SER A 48 13.42 6.18 -10.59
N LEU A 49 12.69 5.07 -10.85
CA LEU A 49 13.04 4.01 -11.79
C LEU A 49 14.47 3.46 -11.54
N ASN A 50 14.94 3.52 -10.30
CA ASN A 50 16.23 2.98 -9.90
C ASN A 50 16.10 1.47 -9.67
N MET A 51 16.39 0.72 -10.73
CA MET A 51 16.32 -0.73 -10.77
C MET A 51 17.73 -1.32 -10.82
N PRO A 52 17.93 -2.56 -10.31
CA PRO A 52 19.18 -3.28 -10.48
C PRO A 52 19.61 -3.33 -11.95
N ALA A 53 20.91 -3.46 -12.17
CA ALA A 53 21.48 -3.59 -13.53
C ALA A 53 20.77 -4.70 -14.30
N GLY A 54 20.40 -4.46 -15.56
CA GLY A 54 19.63 -5.37 -16.41
C GLY A 54 18.11 -5.28 -16.28
N PHE A 55 17.57 -4.78 -15.15
CA PHE A 55 16.11 -4.67 -14.95
C PHE A 55 15.51 -3.31 -15.33
N ARG A 56 16.29 -2.32 -15.73
CA ARG A 56 15.80 -0.98 -16.09
C ARG A 56 14.83 -1.01 -17.27
N PHE A 57 15.08 -1.84 -18.26
CA PHE A 57 14.20 -1.97 -19.43
C PHE A 57 12.86 -2.60 -19.04
N LEU A 58 12.90 -3.72 -18.30
CA LEU A 58 11.69 -4.38 -17.79
C LEU A 58 10.91 -3.46 -16.83
N GLY A 59 11.61 -2.76 -15.94
CA GLY A 59 10.99 -1.76 -15.05
C GLY A 59 10.27 -0.66 -15.85
N ARG A 60 10.90 -0.17 -16.93
CA ARG A 60 10.29 0.86 -17.77
C ARG A 60 9.07 0.34 -18.54
N LEU A 61 9.11 -0.92 -18.97
CA LEU A 61 7.95 -1.56 -19.60
C LEU A 61 6.79 -1.73 -18.60
N PHE A 62 7.09 -2.09 -17.36
CA PHE A 62 6.09 -2.28 -16.29
C PHE A 62 5.52 -0.96 -15.79
N PHE A 63 6.36 0.00 -15.40
CA PHE A 63 5.94 1.27 -14.82
C PHE A 63 5.48 2.29 -15.87
N GLY A 64 5.95 2.18 -17.11
CA GLY A 64 5.61 3.05 -18.23
C GLY A 64 6.83 3.56 -18.99
N VAL A 65 6.79 3.50 -20.31
CA VAL A 65 7.91 3.87 -21.18
C VAL A 65 8.10 5.39 -21.27
N PHE A 66 7.00 6.11 -21.46
CA PHE A 66 7.00 7.58 -21.66
C PHE A 66 6.75 8.37 -20.37
N GLY A 67 6.38 7.69 -19.30
CA GLY A 67 6.06 8.25 -18.00
C GLY A 67 5.34 7.24 -17.13
N PRO A 68 5.06 7.55 -15.86
CA PRO A 68 4.41 6.61 -14.97
C PRO A 68 2.95 6.35 -15.39
N ARG A 69 2.60 5.06 -15.55
CA ARG A 69 1.20 4.65 -15.79
C ARG A 69 0.30 4.89 -14.60
N LYS A 70 0.88 4.88 -13.39
CA LYS A 70 0.20 5.09 -12.11
C LYS A 70 0.78 6.35 -11.48
N PRO A 71 0.15 7.52 -11.68
CA PRO A 71 0.72 8.79 -11.24
C PRO A 71 0.63 9.01 -9.73
N ILE A 72 -0.18 8.24 -9.00
CA ILE A 72 -0.30 8.31 -7.54
C ILE A 72 0.39 7.08 -6.96
N LEU A 73 1.39 7.30 -6.11
CA LEU A 73 2.13 6.26 -5.39
C LEU A 73 1.38 5.77 -4.14
N GLY A 74 2.06 4.96 -3.34
CA GLY A 74 1.51 4.38 -2.10
C GLY A 74 0.93 3.00 -2.34
N THR A 75 1.42 2.04 -1.59
CA THR A 75 1.01 0.62 -1.68
C THR A 75 0.20 0.17 -0.48
N GLU A 76 0.20 0.95 0.59
CA GLU A 76 -0.43 0.62 1.87
C GLU A 76 -1.29 1.78 2.35
N LEU A 77 -2.38 1.46 3.00
CA LEU A 77 -3.27 2.44 3.60
C LEU A 77 -3.96 1.89 4.85
N ALA A 78 -4.41 2.80 5.69
CA ALA A 78 -5.46 2.56 6.66
C ALA A 78 -6.44 3.74 6.64
N GLY A 79 -7.72 3.47 6.82
CA GLY A 79 -8.76 4.48 6.70
C GLY A 79 -10.14 3.95 7.06
N GLU A 80 -11.14 4.70 6.69
CA GLU A 80 -12.54 4.43 6.95
C GLU A 80 -13.30 4.23 5.64
N VAL A 81 -14.17 3.25 5.60
CA VAL A 81 -15.07 3.02 4.45
C VAL A 81 -16.10 4.15 4.40
N GLU A 82 -16.03 4.97 3.36
CA GLU A 82 -16.95 6.09 3.15
C GLU A 82 -18.17 5.72 2.30
N ALA A 83 -17.98 4.81 1.35
CA ALA A 83 -19.05 4.30 0.50
C ALA A 83 -18.78 2.87 0.08
N VAL A 84 -19.82 2.14 -0.26
CA VAL A 84 -19.76 0.76 -0.75
C VAL A 84 -20.58 0.62 -2.01
N GLY A 85 -20.12 -0.24 -2.92
CA GLY A 85 -20.87 -0.64 -4.12
C GLY A 85 -22.06 -1.53 -3.78
N ASN A 86 -23.02 -1.63 -4.70
CA ASN A 86 -24.30 -2.31 -4.48
C ASN A 86 -24.19 -3.81 -4.17
N ALA A 87 -23.10 -4.47 -4.59
CA ALA A 87 -22.86 -5.89 -4.38
C ALA A 87 -21.83 -6.19 -3.26
N VAL A 88 -21.40 -5.18 -2.52
CA VAL A 88 -20.49 -5.34 -1.37
C VAL A 88 -21.24 -5.96 -0.20
N THR A 89 -20.66 -7.00 0.40
CA THR A 89 -21.23 -7.75 1.52
C THR A 89 -20.32 -7.80 2.74
N ARG A 90 -19.00 -7.62 2.55
CA ARG A 90 -18.00 -7.79 3.62
C ARG A 90 -17.76 -6.55 4.48
N PHE A 91 -18.08 -5.38 3.95
CA PHE A 91 -17.82 -4.10 4.61
C PHE A 91 -19.05 -3.20 4.51
N LYS A 92 -19.14 -2.26 5.44
CA LYS A 92 -20.16 -1.21 5.48
C LYS A 92 -19.52 0.16 5.71
N VAL A 93 -20.28 1.21 5.42
CA VAL A 93 -19.87 2.59 5.70
C VAL A 93 -19.57 2.76 7.20
N GLY A 94 -18.47 3.41 7.51
CA GLY A 94 -17.95 3.61 8.86
C GLY A 94 -16.98 2.51 9.35
N ASP A 95 -16.81 1.42 8.61
CA ASP A 95 -15.83 0.41 8.99
C ASP A 95 -14.40 0.94 8.87
N HIS A 96 -13.60 0.72 9.92
CA HIS A 96 -12.18 1.03 9.89
C HIS A 96 -11.42 -0.15 9.28
N VAL A 97 -10.62 0.14 8.26
CA VAL A 97 -9.91 -0.87 7.46
C VAL A 97 -8.44 -0.52 7.29
N PHE A 98 -7.64 -1.54 7.01
CA PHE A 98 -6.29 -1.38 6.49
C PHE A 98 -6.10 -2.30 5.29
N ALA A 99 -5.21 -1.91 4.37
CA ALA A 99 -5.11 -2.60 3.11
C ALA A 99 -3.74 -2.47 2.46
N PHE A 100 -3.42 -3.47 1.62
CA PHE A 100 -2.26 -3.48 0.74
C PHE A 100 -2.70 -3.43 -0.72
N ALA A 101 -2.48 -2.31 -1.37
CA ALA A 101 -2.83 -2.10 -2.77
C ALA A 101 -1.84 -2.70 -3.77
N GLY A 102 -0.66 -3.13 -3.30
CA GLY A 102 0.37 -3.75 -4.14
C GLY A 102 0.74 -2.91 -5.37
N ALA A 103 0.85 -3.57 -6.51
CA ALA A 103 1.22 -2.94 -7.78
C ALA A 103 0.16 -2.01 -8.37
N SER A 104 -1.03 -1.95 -7.80
CA SER A 104 -2.06 -0.99 -8.22
C SER A 104 -1.80 0.42 -7.73
N TYR A 105 -0.96 0.60 -6.70
CA TYR A 105 -0.59 1.90 -6.10
C TYR A 105 -1.81 2.75 -5.71
N GLY A 106 -1.65 4.07 -5.58
CA GLY A 106 -2.74 5.02 -5.43
C GLY A 106 -3.13 5.35 -3.99
N CYS A 107 -2.36 4.90 -2.98
CA CYS A 107 -2.70 5.14 -1.57
C CYS A 107 -2.25 6.52 -1.06
N ARG A 108 -1.49 7.32 -1.83
CA ARG A 108 -1.13 8.70 -1.46
C ARG A 108 -2.15 9.70 -1.99
N ALA A 109 -3.39 9.51 -1.61
CA ALA A 109 -4.53 10.36 -1.93
C ALA A 109 -5.49 10.38 -0.74
N GLU A 110 -6.44 11.30 -0.74
CA GLU A 110 -7.47 11.34 0.30
C GLU A 110 -8.42 10.13 0.23
N TYR A 111 -8.64 9.60 -0.98
CA TYR A 111 -9.57 8.49 -1.21
C TYR A 111 -9.02 7.49 -2.20
N ARG A 112 -9.44 6.22 -2.02
CA ARG A 112 -9.15 5.12 -2.94
C ARG A 112 -10.28 4.11 -2.96
N THR A 113 -10.58 3.54 -4.13
CA THR A 113 -11.44 2.35 -4.24
C THR A 113 -10.62 1.08 -4.19
N MET A 114 -11.16 0.05 -3.56
CA MET A 114 -10.60 -1.30 -3.53
C MET A 114 -11.72 -2.34 -3.62
N ALA A 115 -11.44 -3.46 -4.30
CA ALA A 115 -12.36 -4.59 -4.31
C ALA A 115 -12.50 -5.17 -2.89
N GLU A 116 -13.72 -5.56 -2.51
CA GLU A 116 -14.00 -6.12 -1.17
C GLU A 116 -13.26 -7.44 -0.90
N ASP A 117 -12.94 -8.20 -1.94
CA ASP A 117 -12.20 -9.46 -1.90
C ASP A 117 -10.68 -9.27 -2.07
N GLY A 118 -10.22 -8.02 -2.21
CA GLY A 118 -8.80 -7.67 -2.28
C GLY A 118 -8.08 -7.85 -0.94
N LEU A 119 -6.83 -7.38 -0.90
CA LEU A 119 -6.01 -7.41 0.32
C LEU A 119 -6.42 -6.28 1.28
N ILE A 120 -7.63 -6.37 1.80
CA ILE A 120 -8.26 -5.44 2.73
C ILE A 120 -8.83 -6.20 3.92
N ALA A 121 -8.66 -5.68 5.13
CA ALA A 121 -9.18 -6.25 6.37
C ALA A 121 -9.62 -5.17 7.35
N SER A 122 -10.46 -5.55 8.31
CA SER A 122 -10.85 -4.67 9.42
C SER A 122 -9.63 -4.30 10.25
N LYS A 123 -9.49 -3.02 10.56
CA LYS A 123 -8.41 -2.50 11.41
C LYS A 123 -8.59 -3.03 12.84
N PRO A 124 -7.55 -3.62 13.46
CA PRO A 124 -7.60 -3.97 14.88
C PRO A 124 -7.95 -2.75 15.74
N ALA A 125 -8.84 -2.93 16.71
CA ALA A 125 -9.34 -1.82 17.53
C ALA A 125 -8.23 -1.15 18.40
N ASN A 126 -7.21 -1.92 18.75
CA ASN A 126 -6.08 -1.49 19.57
C ASN A 126 -4.95 -0.79 18.80
N LEU A 127 -5.07 -0.65 17.48
CA LEU A 127 -4.08 0.04 16.65
C LEU A 127 -4.59 1.40 16.19
N THR A 128 -3.69 2.37 16.04
CA THR A 128 -3.96 3.62 15.33
C THR A 128 -4.04 3.36 13.82
N PHE A 129 -4.45 4.34 13.02
CA PHE A 129 -4.43 4.20 11.56
C PHE A 129 -3.00 4.12 11.01
N GLU A 130 -2.06 4.86 11.62
CA GLU A 130 -0.64 4.85 11.25
C GLU A 130 -0.01 3.47 11.49
N GLU A 131 -0.25 2.88 12.67
CA GLU A 131 0.23 1.54 13.00
C GLU A 131 -0.38 0.49 12.07
N ALA A 132 -1.69 0.57 11.79
CA ALA A 132 -2.38 -0.36 10.93
C ALA A 132 -1.89 -0.25 9.46
N ALA A 133 -1.64 0.96 8.96
CA ALA A 133 -1.08 1.16 7.62
C ALA A 133 0.30 0.49 7.50
N ALA A 134 1.17 0.65 8.50
CA ALA A 134 2.52 0.06 8.51
C ALA A 134 2.52 -1.47 8.65
N LEU A 135 1.45 -2.04 9.22
CA LEU A 135 1.33 -3.48 9.46
C LEU A 135 1.05 -4.26 8.16
N SER A 136 0.41 -3.67 7.16
CA SER A 136 -0.19 -4.41 6.04
C SER A 136 0.84 -5.22 5.25
N PHE A 137 1.94 -4.65 4.80
CA PHE A 137 3.00 -5.38 4.09
C PHE A 137 4.02 -6.02 5.04
N GLY A 138 4.53 -5.24 5.99
CA GLY A 138 5.56 -5.70 6.93
C GLY A 138 5.08 -6.84 7.81
N GLY A 139 3.89 -6.72 8.39
CA GLY A 139 3.29 -7.74 9.26
C GLY A 139 2.95 -9.02 8.51
N MET A 140 2.39 -8.92 7.30
CA MET A 140 2.09 -10.10 6.48
C MET A 140 3.35 -10.87 6.09
N ASN A 141 4.42 -10.17 5.70
CA ASN A 141 5.70 -10.81 5.39
C ASN A 141 6.31 -11.46 6.64
N ALA A 142 6.34 -10.75 7.77
CA ALA A 142 6.84 -11.30 9.02
C ALA A 142 6.07 -12.57 9.42
N LEU A 143 4.74 -12.52 9.39
CA LEU A 143 3.90 -13.68 9.69
C LEU A 143 4.17 -14.84 8.73
N GLY A 144 4.23 -14.58 7.43
CA GLY A 144 4.48 -15.59 6.41
C GLY A 144 5.85 -16.26 6.54
N PHE A 145 6.89 -15.50 6.82
CA PHE A 145 8.24 -16.05 7.00
C PHE A 145 8.44 -16.71 8.36
N LEU A 146 8.02 -16.08 9.43
CA LEU A 146 8.25 -16.58 10.79
C LEU A 146 7.35 -17.77 11.10
N CYS A 147 6.05 -17.64 10.91
CA CYS A 147 5.11 -18.72 11.23
C CYS A 147 5.00 -19.75 10.12
N GLY A 148 4.93 -19.29 8.85
CA GLY A 148 4.71 -20.19 7.72
C GLY A 148 5.94 -20.97 7.31
N LYS A 149 7.12 -20.34 7.23
CA LYS A 149 8.36 -21.03 6.77
C LYS A 149 9.28 -21.45 7.90
N ALA A 150 9.49 -20.59 8.90
CA ALA A 150 10.36 -20.92 10.03
C ALA A 150 9.67 -21.73 11.14
N GLY A 151 8.33 -21.90 11.07
CA GLY A 151 7.57 -22.71 12.01
C GLY A 151 7.55 -22.17 13.44
N ILE A 152 7.80 -20.87 13.63
CA ILE A 152 7.79 -20.23 14.95
C ILE A 152 6.39 -20.33 15.56
N LYS A 153 6.31 -20.87 16.79
CA LYS A 153 5.06 -21.06 17.53
C LYS A 153 4.86 -19.92 18.53
N ARG A 154 3.60 -19.72 18.92
CA ARG A 154 3.23 -18.78 20.00
C ARG A 154 4.01 -19.12 21.29
N GLY A 155 4.64 -18.11 21.90
CA GLY A 155 5.45 -18.30 23.11
C GLY A 155 6.96 -18.37 22.86
N TRP A 156 7.42 -18.38 21.62
CA TRP A 156 8.84 -18.24 21.32
C TRP A 156 9.22 -16.76 21.42
N HIS A 157 9.93 -16.40 22.51
CA HIS A 157 10.24 -15.01 22.86
C HIS A 157 11.52 -14.47 22.23
N GLU A 158 12.32 -15.27 21.52
CA GLU A 158 13.57 -14.82 20.90
C GLU A 158 13.72 -15.38 19.50
N ALA A 159 13.14 -14.71 18.52
CA ALA A 159 13.80 -14.65 17.23
C ALA A 159 14.85 -13.52 17.33
N SER A 160 15.97 -13.77 17.96
CA SER A 160 17.10 -12.88 17.86
C SER A 160 17.57 -12.91 16.42
N PHE A 161 17.15 -11.94 15.62
CA PHE A 161 17.80 -11.61 14.36
C PHE A 161 19.19 -11.04 14.72
N ALA A 162 20.11 -11.89 15.06
CA ALA A 162 21.52 -11.62 14.97
C ALA A 162 21.84 -11.45 13.47
N ALA A 163 21.44 -10.33 12.91
CA ALA A 163 22.12 -9.83 11.73
C ALA A 163 23.57 -9.70 12.14
N GLY A 164 24.38 -10.65 11.67
CA GLY A 164 25.79 -10.76 12.02
C GLY A 164 26.50 -9.43 11.77
N ARG A 165 26.77 -8.68 12.81
CA ARG A 165 27.89 -7.76 12.81
C ARG A 165 29.13 -8.63 12.84
N LYS A 166 29.69 -8.89 11.67
CA LYS A 166 31.12 -9.22 11.63
C LYS A 166 31.86 -7.95 12.07
N GLN A 167 32.53 -8.08 13.21
CA GLN A 167 33.56 -7.15 13.62
C GLN A 167 34.67 -7.12 12.58
#